data_7b2883a287e1f8540a3c3c9f3e9863b5
#
_entry.id   7b2883a287e1f8540a3c3c9f3e9863b5
#
_cell.length_a   1.000
_cell.length_b   1.000
_cell.length_c   1.000
_cell.angle_alpha   90.00
_cell.angle_beta   90.00
_cell.angle_gamma   90.00
#
_symmetry.space_group_name_H-M   'P 1'
#
loop_
_entity.id
_entity.type
_entity.pdbx_description
1 polymer ?
#
loop_
_entity_poly.entity_id
_entity_poly.type
_entity_poly.pdbx_seq_one_letter_code
_entity_poly.pdbx_strand_id
1 'polypeptide(L)'
;EDLLGPNVKFHHSKLNFKWSGGGESVKWHQDIQFWPHTNYDVLTIGVYLSDVTQDMAPMGIIPGSHDHDLFDLYDAQGRWTGHIRDEDLPALDVDQAEYLMGPAGTITVHNCRAVHGSPPNHSASPRPLLLCAYSASDAMPITTLTAGSPHAEVVIRGERSKWARFDPRPVLMPPDWSKGYQSIFQYQQGEEAG
;
A
#
# COMPACT_ATOMS: atom_id res chain seq x y z
N GLU A 1 14.77 7.90 8.93
CA GLU A 1 15.56 7.37 10.07
C GLU A 1 14.67 7.09 11.28
N ASP A 2 13.90 8.08 11.72
CA ASP A 2 13.10 8.00 12.96
C ASP A 2 12.04 6.90 12.94
N LEU A 3 11.60 6.49 11.75
CA LEU A 3 10.56 5.46 11.59
C LEU A 3 11.11 4.08 11.21
N LEU A 4 12.24 4.02 10.48
CA LEU A 4 12.80 2.77 9.95
C LEU A 4 14.20 2.46 10.50
N GLY A 5 14.72 3.28 11.40
CA GLY A 5 16.09 3.17 11.88
C GLY A 5 17.12 3.77 10.91
N PRO A 6 18.42 3.62 11.22
CA PRO A 6 19.50 4.35 10.53
C PRO A 6 19.79 3.85 9.10
N ASN A 7 19.36 2.64 8.77
CA ASN A 7 19.69 1.98 7.50
C ASN A 7 18.42 1.74 6.68
N VAL A 8 18.25 2.48 5.59
CA VAL A 8 17.01 2.51 4.81
C VAL A 8 17.29 2.15 3.35
N LYS A 9 16.41 1.32 2.80
CA LYS A 9 16.39 0.95 1.38
C LYS A 9 15.17 1.56 0.68
N PHE A 10 15.35 1.87 -0.59
CA PHE A 10 14.24 2.17 -1.49
C PHE A 10 13.61 0.87 -1.97
N HIS A 11 12.28 0.81 -1.95
CA HIS A 11 11.54 -0.34 -2.47
C HIS A 11 10.99 -0.07 -3.87
N HIS A 12 10.04 0.83 -4.02
CA HIS A 12 9.50 1.23 -5.31
C HIS A 12 8.81 2.60 -5.22
N SER A 13 8.46 3.16 -6.37
CA SER A 13 7.56 4.30 -6.46
C SER A 13 6.48 4.06 -7.50
N LYS A 14 5.32 4.66 -7.28
CA LYS A 14 4.18 4.67 -8.20
C LYS A 14 3.47 6.01 -8.17
N LEU A 15 2.91 6.42 -9.29
CA LEU A 15 1.98 7.55 -9.36
C LEU A 15 0.56 6.99 -9.37
N ASN A 16 -0.15 7.21 -8.27
CA ASN A 16 -1.56 6.86 -8.16
C ASN A 16 -2.39 8.04 -8.66
N PHE A 17 -3.09 7.86 -9.76
CA PHE A 17 -3.82 8.91 -10.43
C PHE A 17 -5.31 8.63 -10.41
N LYS A 18 -6.07 9.46 -9.71
CA LYS A 18 -7.54 9.40 -9.73
C LYS A 18 -8.09 10.49 -10.62
N TRP A 19 -8.72 10.07 -11.71
CA TRP A 19 -9.37 10.97 -12.65
C TRP A 19 -10.58 11.67 -12.03
N SER A 20 -10.91 12.84 -12.54
CA SER A 20 -12.10 13.63 -12.13
C SER A 20 -13.40 12.97 -12.59
N GLY A 21 -14.50 13.31 -11.93
CA GLY A 21 -15.84 12.95 -12.37
C GLY A 21 -16.25 11.52 -12.07
N GLY A 22 -15.70 10.91 -11.04
CA GLY A 22 -15.98 9.53 -10.62
C GLY A 22 -14.76 8.64 -10.79
N GLY A 23 -14.97 7.44 -11.29
CA GLY A 23 -13.93 6.45 -11.41
C GLY A 23 -13.92 5.46 -10.25
N GLU A 24 -12.89 4.63 -10.19
CA GLU A 24 -12.85 3.48 -9.31
C GLU A 24 -12.37 3.86 -7.90
N SER A 25 -12.97 3.24 -6.89
CA SER A 25 -12.40 3.24 -5.55
C SER A 25 -11.13 2.39 -5.50
N VAL A 26 -10.24 2.69 -4.57
CA VAL A 26 -9.28 1.71 -4.08
C VAL A 26 -9.87 1.14 -2.80
N LYS A 27 -10.28 -0.12 -2.83
CA LYS A 27 -10.91 -0.80 -1.71
C LYS A 27 -9.91 -0.97 -0.56
N TRP A 28 -10.42 -1.19 0.66
CA TRP A 28 -9.61 -1.39 1.85
C TRP A 28 -8.65 -2.57 1.70
N HIS A 29 -7.38 -2.35 1.97
CA HIS A 29 -6.32 -3.35 1.86
C HIS A 29 -5.12 -3.00 2.75
N GLN A 30 -4.18 -3.91 2.85
CA GLN A 30 -2.89 -3.74 3.51
C GLN A 30 -1.79 -3.98 2.47
N ASP A 31 -0.88 -3.05 2.32
CA ASP A 31 0.16 -3.07 1.29
C ASP A 31 1.10 -4.30 1.38
N ILE A 32 1.40 -4.75 2.60
CA ILE A 32 2.37 -5.84 2.84
C ILE A 32 2.02 -7.14 2.12
N GLN A 33 0.75 -7.36 1.83
CA GLN A 33 0.27 -8.58 1.18
C GLN A 33 0.53 -8.59 -0.33
N PHE A 34 0.83 -7.43 -0.94
CA PHE A 34 1.24 -7.32 -2.34
C PHE A 34 2.74 -7.53 -2.53
N TRP A 35 3.52 -7.22 -1.53
CA TRP A 35 4.99 -7.28 -1.54
C TRP A 35 5.53 -7.67 -0.15
N PRO A 36 5.28 -8.92 0.28
CA PRO A 36 5.65 -9.39 1.60
C PRO A 36 7.15 -9.31 1.84
N HIS A 37 7.50 -8.94 3.08
CA HIS A 37 8.86 -8.85 3.59
C HIS A 37 9.05 -9.73 4.81
N THR A 38 10.30 -9.97 5.18
CA THR A 38 10.66 -10.73 6.37
C THR A 38 10.22 -10.08 7.68
N ASN A 39 9.95 -8.78 7.66
CA ASN A 39 9.36 -8.03 8.78
C ASN A 39 8.55 -6.84 8.26
N TYR A 40 7.94 -6.10 9.18
CA TYR A 40 6.99 -5.02 8.86
C TYR A 40 7.57 -3.61 8.99
N ASP A 41 8.90 -3.47 9.05
CA ASP A 41 9.55 -2.16 8.99
C ASP A 41 9.63 -1.67 7.53
N VAL A 42 8.46 -1.54 6.95
CA VAL A 42 8.24 -1.02 5.60
C VAL A 42 7.13 0.03 5.68
N LEU A 43 7.35 1.16 5.04
CA LEU A 43 6.38 2.25 4.99
C LEU A 43 6.28 2.85 3.60
N THR A 44 5.14 3.47 3.36
CA THR A 44 4.89 4.24 2.14
C THR A 44 4.77 5.72 2.50
N ILE A 45 5.51 6.55 1.79
CA ILE A 45 5.42 8.01 1.83
C ILE A 45 4.60 8.45 0.61
N GLY A 46 3.50 9.16 0.84
CA GLY A 46 2.71 9.80 -0.21
C GLY A 46 3.00 11.29 -0.28
N VAL A 47 3.05 11.85 -1.48
CA VAL A 47 3.16 13.30 -1.71
C VAL A 47 2.02 13.73 -2.63
N TYR A 48 1.16 14.61 -2.16
CA TYR A 48 0.12 15.21 -2.99
C TYR A 48 0.72 16.22 -3.97
N LEU A 49 0.50 16.02 -5.27
CA LEU A 49 0.99 16.90 -6.32
C LEU A 49 0.01 18.05 -6.65
N SER A 50 -1.17 18.04 -6.03
CA SER A 50 -2.18 19.10 -6.06
C SER A 50 -2.82 19.21 -4.68
N ASP A 51 -3.58 20.26 -4.43
CA ASP A 51 -4.45 20.32 -3.25
C ASP A 51 -5.41 19.13 -3.26
N VAL A 52 -5.71 18.58 -2.09
CA VAL A 52 -6.62 17.44 -1.92
C VAL A 52 -7.68 17.78 -0.88
N THR A 53 -8.93 17.80 -1.35
CA THR A 53 -10.14 18.04 -0.56
C THR A 53 -10.96 16.76 -0.42
N GLN A 54 -12.02 16.80 0.37
CA GLN A 54 -12.85 15.65 0.69
C GLN A 54 -13.46 14.97 -0.56
N ASP A 55 -13.82 15.74 -1.57
CA ASP A 55 -14.44 15.27 -2.81
C ASP A 55 -13.43 14.76 -3.85
N MET A 56 -12.12 14.96 -3.61
CA MET A 56 -11.03 14.57 -4.50
C MET A 56 -10.50 13.15 -4.22
N ALA A 57 -11.24 12.31 -3.51
CA ALA A 57 -10.85 10.97 -3.16
C ALA A 57 -9.56 10.90 -2.30
N PRO A 58 -9.50 11.60 -1.16
CA PRO A 58 -8.36 11.49 -0.25
C PRO A 58 -8.14 10.04 0.17
N MET A 59 -6.90 9.69 0.48
CA MET A 59 -6.59 8.40 1.06
C MET A 59 -7.18 8.33 2.47
N GLY A 60 -8.03 7.33 2.72
CA GLY A 60 -8.52 6.98 4.05
C GLY A 60 -7.60 5.95 4.67
N ILE A 61 -7.36 6.07 5.97
CA ILE A 61 -6.60 5.12 6.77
C ILE A 61 -7.36 4.82 8.06
N ILE A 62 -7.33 3.57 8.50
CA ILE A 62 -7.96 3.18 9.77
C ILE A 62 -6.90 3.27 10.87
N PRO A 63 -7.05 4.20 11.83
CA PRO A 63 -6.08 4.38 12.91
C PRO A 63 -5.88 3.09 13.72
N GLY A 64 -4.62 2.78 14.07
CA GLY A 64 -4.27 1.58 14.85
C GLY A 64 -4.30 0.26 14.09
N SER A 65 -4.84 0.21 12.87
CA SER A 65 -5.00 -1.04 12.10
C SER A 65 -3.69 -1.75 11.77
N HIS A 66 -2.55 -1.07 11.82
CA HIS A 66 -1.23 -1.66 11.61
C HIS A 66 -0.81 -2.65 12.72
N ASP A 67 -1.43 -2.58 13.90
CA ASP A 67 -1.17 -3.48 15.03
C ASP A 67 -2.04 -4.75 15.01
N HIS A 68 -3.10 -4.77 14.19
CA HIS A 68 -4.00 -5.91 14.03
C HIS A 68 -3.39 -7.01 13.16
N ASP A 69 -4.03 -8.18 13.12
CA ASP A 69 -3.68 -9.25 12.20
C ASP A 69 -3.91 -8.85 10.74
N LEU A 70 -3.28 -9.57 9.83
CA LEU A 70 -3.51 -9.40 8.40
C LEU A 70 -4.85 -10.03 8.01
N PHE A 71 -5.60 -9.32 7.18
CA PHE A 71 -6.84 -9.82 6.59
C PHE A 71 -6.57 -10.72 5.38
N ASP A 72 -7.47 -11.63 5.09
CA ASP A 72 -7.41 -12.44 3.87
C ASP A 72 -7.82 -11.58 2.66
N LEU A 73 -7.01 -11.58 1.60
CA LEU A 73 -7.29 -10.91 0.34
C LEU A 73 -7.68 -11.89 -0.77
N TYR A 74 -7.98 -13.14 -0.43
CA TYR A 74 -8.54 -14.13 -1.33
C TYR A 74 -10.04 -14.29 -1.08
N ASP A 75 -10.79 -14.50 -2.15
CA ASP A 75 -12.22 -14.82 -2.04
C ASP A 75 -12.45 -16.28 -1.57
N ALA A 76 -13.72 -16.63 -1.37
CA ALA A 76 -14.11 -17.99 -0.96
C ALA A 76 -13.72 -19.09 -1.97
N GLN A 77 -13.38 -18.72 -3.20
CA GLN A 77 -12.90 -19.63 -4.24
C GLN A 77 -11.38 -19.69 -4.34
N GLY A 78 -10.68 -18.98 -3.45
CA GLY A 78 -9.22 -18.90 -3.43
C GLY A 78 -8.63 -18.01 -4.52
N ARG A 79 -9.41 -17.08 -5.10
CA ARG A 79 -8.92 -16.11 -6.08
C ARG A 79 -8.48 -14.83 -5.36
N TRP A 80 -7.35 -14.31 -5.78
CA TRP A 80 -6.85 -13.04 -5.25
C TRP A 80 -7.71 -11.87 -5.71
N THR A 81 -8.20 -11.10 -4.75
CA THR A 81 -9.04 -9.92 -5.00
C THR A 81 -8.31 -8.61 -4.74
N GLY A 82 -7.20 -8.65 -4.02
CA GLY A 82 -6.41 -7.45 -3.66
C GLY A 82 -7.13 -6.50 -2.71
N HIS A 83 -8.16 -6.94 -2.02
CA HIS A 83 -8.86 -6.16 -0.99
C HIS A 83 -9.38 -7.05 0.12
N ILE A 84 -9.63 -6.45 1.27
CA ILE A 84 -10.28 -7.09 2.42
C ILE A 84 -11.70 -7.49 2.01
N ARG A 85 -12.10 -8.70 2.35
CA ARG A 85 -13.42 -9.23 2.00
C ARG A 85 -14.52 -8.42 2.71
N ASP A 86 -15.65 -8.25 2.06
CA ASP A 86 -16.77 -7.51 2.61
C ASP A 86 -17.28 -8.10 3.95
N GLU A 87 -17.16 -9.41 4.14
CA GLU A 87 -17.52 -10.12 5.37
C GLU A 87 -16.57 -9.81 6.54
N ASP A 88 -15.34 -9.38 6.27
CA ASP A 88 -14.33 -9.01 7.27
C ASP A 88 -14.37 -7.51 7.62
N LEU A 89 -14.99 -6.66 6.78
CA LEU A 89 -15.10 -5.22 7.02
C LEU A 89 -15.76 -4.86 8.37
N PRO A 90 -16.78 -5.60 8.87
CA PRO A 90 -17.35 -5.31 10.18
C PRO A 90 -16.38 -5.46 11.36
N ALA A 91 -15.27 -6.19 11.19
CA ALA A 91 -14.20 -6.27 12.19
C ALA A 91 -13.29 -5.02 12.20
N LEU A 92 -13.45 -4.16 11.18
CA LEU A 92 -12.75 -2.88 11.03
C LEU A 92 -13.74 -1.76 11.34
N ASP A 93 -13.32 -0.80 12.15
CA ASP A 93 -14.12 0.41 12.38
C ASP A 93 -13.91 1.38 11.20
N VAL A 94 -14.48 1.04 10.05
CA VAL A 94 -14.33 1.84 8.82
C VAL A 94 -14.92 3.24 8.95
N ASP A 95 -15.86 3.44 9.87
CA ASP A 95 -16.46 4.75 10.15
C ASP A 95 -15.50 5.69 10.91
N GLN A 96 -14.45 5.14 11.52
CA GLN A 96 -13.37 5.89 12.16
C GLN A 96 -12.19 6.17 11.21
N ALA A 97 -12.34 5.87 9.94
CA ALA A 97 -11.27 6.15 8.98
C ALA A 97 -10.95 7.65 8.91
N GLU A 98 -9.67 7.96 9.05
CA GLU A 98 -9.15 9.31 8.88
C GLU A 98 -8.78 9.55 7.41
N TYR A 99 -9.32 10.61 6.83
CA TYR A 99 -9.05 10.98 5.44
C TYR A 99 -7.95 12.03 5.37
N LEU A 100 -6.85 11.66 4.73
CA LEU A 100 -5.64 12.48 4.65
C LEU A 100 -5.80 13.54 3.56
N MET A 101 -6.05 14.77 3.96
CA MET A 101 -6.25 15.93 3.08
C MET A 101 -5.16 16.98 3.31
N GLY A 102 -5.00 17.90 2.36
CA GLY A 102 -4.09 19.02 2.51
C GLY A 102 -3.70 19.67 1.19
N PRO A 103 -2.94 20.77 1.25
CA PRO A 103 -2.44 21.46 0.06
C PRO A 103 -1.40 20.62 -0.69
N ALA A 104 -1.11 21.01 -1.92
CA ALA A 104 0.01 20.46 -2.70
C ALA A 104 1.31 20.45 -1.88
N GLY A 105 2.05 19.36 -1.96
CA GLY A 105 3.25 19.15 -1.14
C GLY A 105 2.98 18.51 0.22
N THR A 106 1.71 18.29 0.62
CA THR A 106 1.39 17.52 1.83
C THR A 106 1.99 16.13 1.72
N ILE A 107 2.66 15.70 2.80
CA ILE A 107 3.27 14.39 2.92
C ILE A 107 2.41 13.53 3.84
N THR A 108 2.08 12.34 3.38
CA THR A 108 1.43 11.29 4.17
C THR A 108 2.40 10.14 4.41
N VAL A 109 2.28 9.46 5.54
CA VAL A 109 3.12 8.30 5.87
C VAL A 109 2.23 7.22 6.48
N HIS A 110 2.36 5.99 5.98
CA HIS A 110 1.69 4.85 6.59
C HIS A 110 2.56 3.59 6.58
N ASN A 111 2.38 2.77 7.60
CA ASN A 111 3.01 1.45 7.68
C ASN A 111 2.37 0.49 6.68
N CYS A 112 3.13 -0.46 6.18
CA CYS A 112 2.68 -1.46 5.20
C CYS A 112 1.51 -2.33 5.68
N ARG A 113 1.26 -2.40 6.99
CA ARG A 113 0.14 -3.14 7.60
C ARG A 113 -1.09 -2.27 7.84
N ALA A 114 -0.97 -0.96 7.73
CA ALA A 114 -2.11 -0.07 7.95
C ALA A 114 -3.18 -0.31 6.89
N VAL A 115 -4.41 -0.56 7.34
CA VAL A 115 -5.56 -0.68 6.44
C VAL A 115 -5.89 0.67 5.86
N HIS A 116 -5.88 0.75 4.54
CA HIS A 116 -6.14 1.99 3.83
C HIS A 116 -6.89 1.76 2.51
N GLY A 117 -7.47 2.82 2.00
CA GLY A 117 -8.23 2.80 0.75
C GLY A 117 -8.54 4.22 0.28
N SER A 118 -9.35 4.38 -0.74
CA SER A 118 -9.83 5.70 -1.14
C SER A 118 -11.11 5.61 -1.95
N PRO A 119 -12.08 6.53 -1.72
CA PRO A 119 -13.33 6.57 -2.48
C PRO A 119 -13.09 6.96 -3.95
N PRO A 120 -14.12 6.95 -4.81
CA PRO A 120 -14.08 7.57 -6.12
C PRO A 120 -13.84 9.09 -6.03
N ASN A 121 -13.22 9.66 -7.07
CA ASN A 121 -13.01 11.12 -7.18
C ASN A 121 -14.22 11.79 -7.83
N HIS A 122 -15.05 12.43 -7.05
CA HIS A 122 -16.26 13.14 -7.53
C HIS A 122 -16.02 14.61 -7.88
N SER A 123 -14.80 15.10 -7.68
CA SER A 123 -14.45 16.49 -7.99
C SER A 123 -14.28 16.72 -9.51
N ALA A 124 -14.16 17.99 -9.89
CA ALA A 124 -13.84 18.37 -11.26
C ALA A 124 -12.35 18.29 -11.61
N SER A 125 -11.49 17.97 -10.65
CA SER A 125 -10.03 17.95 -10.80
C SER A 125 -9.44 16.57 -10.51
N PRO A 126 -8.41 16.14 -11.24
CA PRO A 126 -7.72 14.89 -10.95
C PRO A 126 -6.92 14.99 -9.64
N ARG A 127 -6.71 13.87 -8.98
CA ARG A 127 -5.90 13.74 -7.78
C ARG A 127 -4.65 12.86 -8.04
N PRO A 128 -3.52 13.46 -8.45
CA PRO A 128 -2.25 12.76 -8.55
C PRO A 128 -1.59 12.64 -7.16
N LEU A 129 -1.20 11.43 -6.80
CA LEU A 129 -0.49 11.10 -5.56
C LEU A 129 0.75 10.29 -5.90
N LEU A 130 1.93 10.87 -5.66
CA LEU A 130 3.19 10.15 -5.76
C LEU A 130 3.38 9.32 -4.48
N LEU A 131 3.56 8.02 -4.63
CA LEU A 131 3.82 7.09 -3.55
C LEU A 131 5.23 6.53 -3.68
N CYS A 132 6.00 6.57 -2.59
CA CYS A 132 7.35 6.02 -2.52
C CYS A 132 7.42 5.09 -1.30
N ALA A 133 7.70 3.82 -1.54
CA ALA A 133 7.85 2.83 -0.48
C ALA A 133 9.33 2.64 -0.09
N TYR A 134 9.57 2.51 1.19
CA TYR A 134 10.88 2.34 1.80
C TYR A 134 10.84 1.23 2.84
N SER A 135 11.96 0.53 3.03
CA SER A 135 12.10 -0.49 4.05
C SER A 135 13.35 -0.29 4.91
N ALA A 136 13.32 -0.80 6.13
CA ALA A 136 14.56 -0.98 6.88
C ALA A 136 15.51 -1.91 6.13
N SER A 137 16.82 -1.70 6.28
CA SER A 137 17.83 -2.46 5.52
C SER A 137 17.84 -3.97 5.84
N ASP A 138 17.25 -4.36 6.98
CA ASP A 138 17.11 -5.77 7.42
C ASP A 138 15.74 -6.40 7.07
N ALA A 139 14.82 -5.62 6.50
CA ALA A 139 13.55 -6.12 5.96
C ALA A 139 13.78 -6.56 4.50
N MET A 140 13.78 -7.87 4.26
CA MET A 140 14.06 -8.44 2.95
C MET A 140 12.76 -8.84 2.25
N PRO A 141 12.58 -8.54 0.94
CA PRO A 141 11.42 -9.00 0.19
C PRO A 141 11.43 -10.53 0.09
N ILE A 142 10.26 -11.15 0.26
CA ILE A 142 10.07 -12.61 0.17
C ILE A 142 9.67 -13.00 -1.26
N THR A 143 9.04 -12.10 -2.00
CA THR A 143 8.60 -12.34 -3.38
C THR A 143 9.32 -11.43 -4.37
N THR A 144 9.22 -11.75 -5.64
CA THR A 144 9.64 -10.83 -6.72
C THR A 144 8.83 -9.54 -6.63
N LEU A 145 9.51 -8.40 -6.77
CA LEU A 145 8.87 -7.09 -6.73
C LEU A 145 7.87 -6.93 -7.88
N THR A 146 6.62 -6.69 -7.53
CA THR A 146 5.54 -6.49 -8.48
C THR A 146 5.72 -5.22 -9.32
N ALA A 147 6.33 -4.20 -8.76
CA ALA A 147 6.47 -2.88 -9.36
C ALA A 147 7.81 -2.64 -10.10
N GLY A 148 8.59 -3.67 -10.33
CA GLY A 148 9.77 -3.69 -11.22
C GLY A 148 10.64 -2.44 -11.25
N SER A 149 11.12 -1.93 -10.11
CA SER A 149 12.02 -0.78 -10.09
C SER A 149 13.47 -1.22 -10.27
N PRO A 150 14.25 -0.62 -11.20
CA PRO A 150 15.68 -0.88 -11.32
C PRO A 150 16.48 -0.40 -10.11
N HIS A 151 15.86 0.41 -9.23
CA HIS A 151 16.46 0.93 -8.02
C HIS A 151 15.97 0.21 -6.76
N ALA A 152 15.15 -0.83 -6.90
CA ALA A 152 14.70 -1.63 -5.78
C ALA A 152 15.89 -2.17 -4.98
N GLU A 153 15.74 -2.18 -3.64
CA GLU A 153 16.76 -2.63 -2.68
C GLU A 153 18.04 -1.77 -2.61
N VAL A 154 18.09 -0.63 -3.31
CA VAL A 154 19.20 0.32 -3.18
C VAL A 154 19.14 0.96 -1.79
N VAL A 155 20.26 0.88 -1.05
CA VAL A 155 20.43 1.57 0.23
C VAL A 155 20.53 3.07 -0.06
N ILE A 156 19.56 3.83 0.44
CA ILE A 156 19.51 5.29 0.28
C ILE A 156 20.03 6.04 1.50
N ARG A 157 20.13 5.35 2.64
CA ARG A 157 20.70 5.88 3.88
C ARG A 157 21.34 4.76 4.69
N GLY A 158 22.49 5.07 5.33
CA GLY A 158 23.22 4.13 6.16
C GLY A 158 23.88 3.01 5.36
N GLU A 159 23.84 1.81 5.87
CA GLU A 159 24.54 0.64 5.32
C GLU A 159 23.58 -0.52 5.01
N ARG A 160 23.99 -1.39 4.11
CA ARG A 160 23.30 -2.65 3.86
C ARG A 160 23.42 -3.56 5.08
N SER A 161 22.29 -4.05 5.58
CA SER A 161 22.31 -5.06 6.63
C SER A 161 22.94 -6.36 6.15
N LYS A 162 23.72 -7.00 7.04
CA LYS A 162 24.25 -8.36 6.84
C LYS A 162 23.26 -9.44 7.30
N TRP A 163 22.20 -9.03 8.01
CA TRP A 163 21.22 -9.91 8.61
C TRP A 163 19.83 -9.54 8.15
N ALA A 164 19.00 -10.51 7.82
CA ALA A 164 17.56 -10.32 7.70
C ALA A 164 16.93 -10.54 9.08
N ARG A 165 16.06 -9.61 9.50
CA ARG A 165 15.26 -9.77 10.70
C ARG A 165 13.90 -10.34 10.29
N PHE A 166 13.45 -11.38 11.00
CA PHE A 166 12.16 -12.00 10.76
C PHE A 166 11.15 -11.60 11.85
N ASP A 167 9.97 -11.17 11.43
CA ASP A 167 8.82 -11.07 12.33
C ASP A 167 8.27 -12.49 12.56
N PRO A 168 7.93 -12.88 13.80
CA PRO A 168 7.41 -14.23 14.08
C PRO A 168 5.98 -14.47 13.57
N ARG A 169 5.26 -13.42 13.21
CA ARG A 169 3.89 -13.52 12.70
C ARG A 169 3.91 -13.97 11.23
N PRO A 170 2.92 -14.78 10.80
CA PRO A 170 2.82 -15.17 9.39
C PRO A 170 2.44 -13.97 8.52
N VAL A 171 2.85 -14.02 7.25
CA VAL A 171 2.41 -13.08 6.22
C VAL A 171 1.64 -13.83 5.13
N LEU A 172 0.52 -13.26 4.68
CA LEU A 172 -0.23 -13.81 3.56
C LEU A 172 0.57 -13.61 2.28
N MET A 173 0.72 -14.68 1.52
CA MET A 173 1.46 -14.65 0.24
C MET A 173 0.51 -14.24 -0.89
N PRO A 174 0.93 -13.31 -1.77
CA PRO A 174 0.19 -13.00 -2.99
C PRO A 174 0.30 -14.15 -4.01
N PRO A 175 -0.45 -14.10 -5.12
CA PRO A 175 -0.22 -14.95 -6.27
C PRO A 175 1.22 -14.85 -6.83
N ASP A 176 1.60 -15.78 -7.68
CA ASP A 176 2.87 -15.73 -8.40
C ASP A 176 2.85 -14.59 -9.44
N TRP A 177 3.57 -13.53 -9.16
CA TRP A 177 3.73 -12.38 -10.05
C TRP A 177 4.82 -12.54 -11.09
N SER A 178 5.43 -13.70 -11.24
CA SER A 178 6.56 -13.92 -12.17
C SER A 178 6.21 -13.62 -13.64
N LYS A 179 4.92 -13.71 -13.98
CA LYS A 179 4.39 -13.38 -15.31
C LYS A 179 3.99 -11.91 -15.48
N GLY A 180 4.19 -11.11 -14.47
CA GLY A 180 3.85 -9.69 -14.40
C GLY A 180 2.70 -9.39 -13.43
N TYR A 181 2.82 -8.25 -12.80
CA TYR A 181 1.76 -7.64 -11.99
C TYR A 181 1.09 -6.56 -12.83
N GLN A 182 -0.22 -6.50 -12.82
CA GLN A 182 -0.95 -5.48 -13.56
C GLN A 182 -1.16 -4.25 -12.67
N SER A 183 -2.35 -4.07 -12.12
CA SER A 183 -2.62 -2.98 -11.19
C SER A 183 -3.62 -3.42 -10.11
N ILE A 184 -3.57 -2.75 -8.97
CA ILE A 184 -4.56 -2.98 -7.91
C ILE A 184 -6.00 -2.78 -8.40
N PHE A 185 -6.20 -1.83 -9.30
CA PHE A 185 -7.53 -1.55 -9.87
C PHE A 185 -8.08 -2.76 -10.62
N GLN A 186 -7.27 -3.43 -11.45
CA GLN A 186 -7.70 -4.61 -12.20
C GLN A 186 -8.10 -5.76 -11.27
N TYR A 187 -7.30 -6.05 -10.25
CA TYR A 187 -7.65 -7.09 -9.28
C TYR A 187 -8.91 -6.75 -8.49
N GLN A 188 -9.05 -5.51 -8.06
CA GLN A 188 -10.21 -5.10 -7.25
C GLN A 188 -11.51 -4.94 -8.05
N GLN A 189 -11.44 -4.80 -9.37
CA GLN A 189 -12.60 -4.71 -10.26
C GLN A 189 -13.06 -6.07 -10.81
N GLY A 190 -12.32 -7.14 -10.54
CA GLY A 190 -12.64 -8.48 -11.03
C GLY A 190 -12.39 -8.67 -12.52
N GLU A 191 -11.58 -7.83 -13.15
CA GLU A 191 -11.12 -8.08 -14.52
C GLU A 191 -10.08 -9.20 -14.47
N GLU A 192 -10.47 -10.40 -14.96
CA GLU A 192 -9.54 -11.50 -15.11
C GLU A 192 -8.41 -11.09 -16.06
N ALA A 193 -7.16 -11.28 -15.61
CA ALA A 193 -6.01 -11.19 -16.48
C ALA A 193 -6.14 -12.26 -17.57
N GLY A 194 -6.51 -11.84 -18.80
CA GLY A 194 -6.55 -12.67 -19.99
C GLY A 194 -5.13 -13.08 -20.43
#